data_f9b155473e361fe99d19f2443a66b26d
#
_entry.id   f9b155473e361fe99d19f2443a66b26d
#
_cell.length_a   1.000
_cell.length_b   1.000
_cell.length_c   1.000
_cell.angle_alpha   90.00
_cell.angle_beta   90.00
_cell.angle_gamma   90.00
#
_symmetry.space_group_name_H-M   'P 1'
#
loop_
_entity.id
_entity.type
_entity.pdbx_description
1 polymer ?
#
loop_
_entity_poly.entity_id
_entity_poly.type
_entity_poly.pdbx_seq_one_letter_code
_entity_poly.pdbx_strand_id
1 'polypeptide(L)'
;MSENLLLKGIKVIDAASFIAGPASTTILSDFGAEVIKIEPPKVGDSLRHLILRTRRVNPQGDKDYCWHLTSRNKKSLALDLNTSKGQEILKELIKEADVFVTNMPKKTREKLKIRAEDLLPTNERLVYGSLTGYGESGEDSHRTAFDVLAWWARSGLMDIVRPSDNSSPGFVPIGIGDQPSGVALFASIMTALYRREKTGKGGEVYTSLMANGAWSNGSYIQAGLFNAEFPDREEESPLHPFGGRYKTKDGRFLLLAIIDAAKEWPKFLDAMDLNYLNENAKFSSFKKLNSNFRELYKILEDVFLQYSLTEAIDKLRDSGVTFGFMNKSNDL
;
A
#
# COMPACT_ATOMS: atom_id res chain seq x y z
N MET A 1 -3.54 11.95 -26.02
CA MET A 1 -3.41 10.77 -25.12
C MET A 1 -4.69 9.92 -25.03
N SER A 2 -5.64 9.99 -25.95
CA SER A 2 -6.95 9.35 -25.81
C SER A 2 -7.20 8.12 -26.73
N GLU A 3 -6.26 7.70 -27.53
CA GLU A 3 -6.53 6.64 -28.54
C GLU A 3 -6.12 5.22 -28.11
N ASN A 4 -5.36 5.04 -27.04
CA ASN A 4 -4.85 3.73 -26.59
C ASN A 4 -5.17 3.40 -25.11
N LEU A 5 -6.36 3.74 -24.64
CA LEU A 5 -6.77 3.32 -23.28
C LEU A 5 -7.12 1.83 -23.32
N LEU A 6 -6.33 1.01 -22.61
CA LEU A 6 -6.36 -0.45 -22.66
C LEU A 6 -7.72 -1.04 -22.23
N LEU A 7 -8.47 -0.35 -21.37
CA LEU A 7 -9.76 -0.80 -20.86
C LEU A 7 -10.94 -0.01 -21.47
N LYS A 8 -10.73 0.67 -22.60
CA LYS A 8 -11.83 1.35 -23.33
C LYS A 8 -12.93 0.33 -23.69
N GLY A 9 -14.16 0.66 -23.33
CA GLY A 9 -15.33 -0.20 -23.54
C GLY A 9 -15.69 -1.09 -22.36
N ILE A 10 -14.82 -1.22 -21.35
CA ILE A 10 -15.14 -1.90 -20.10
C ILE A 10 -16.01 -1.00 -19.23
N LYS A 11 -17.17 -1.51 -18.80
CA LYS A 11 -18.14 -0.84 -17.91
C LYS A 11 -18.03 -1.37 -16.49
N VAL A 12 -17.83 -0.48 -15.53
CA VAL A 12 -17.61 -0.82 -14.12
C VAL A 12 -18.66 -0.16 -13.25
N ILE A 13 -19.32 -0.94 -12.39
CA ILE A 13 -20.19 -0.44 -11.33
C ILE A 13 -19.40 -0.47 -10.01
N ASP A 14 -19.12 0.69 -9.48
CA ASP A 14 -18.43 0.90 -8.20
C ASP A 14 -19.45 1.12 -7.08
N ALA A 15 -19.85 0.05 -6.39
CA ALA A 15 -20.69 0.09 -5.19
C ALA A 15 -19.86 -0.05 -3.89
N ALA A 16 -18.61 0.40 -3.95
CA ALA A 16 -17.72 0.45 -2.79
C ALA A 16 -17.72 1.84 -2.15
N SER A 17 -17.21 1.95 -0.93
CA SER A 17 -17.08 3.23 -0.21
C SER A 17 -15.70 3.35 0.45
N PHE A 18 -15.38 4.55 0.94
CA PHE A 18 -14.07 4.89 1.48
C PHE A 18 -12.95 4.77 0.42
N ILE A 19 -11.88 4.01 0.69
CA ILE A 19 -10.64 4.05 -0.09
C ILE A 19 -10.38 2.74 -0.84
N ALA A 20 -10.32 1.60 -0.16
CA ALA A 20 -9.77 0.36 -0.71
C ALA A 20 -10.48 -0.14 -1.98
N GLY A 21 -11.81 -0.32 -1.93
CA GLY A 21 -12.61 -0.69 -3.09
C GLY A 21 -12.56 0.38 -4.19
N PRO A 22 -12.86 1.66 -3.86
CA PRO A 22 -12.77 2.76 -4.82
C PRO A 22 -11.39 2.95 -5.47
N ALA A 23 -10.29 2.64 -4.78
CA ALA A 23 -8.95 2.69 -5.38
C ALA A 23 -8.81 1.73 -6.57
N SER A 24 -9.34 0.50 -6.46
CA SER A 24 -9.30 -0.47 -7.56
C SER A 24 -10.05 0.01 -8.80
N THR A 25 -11.23 0.61 -8.61
CA THR A 25 -12.05 1.13 -9.71
C THR A 25 -11.50 2.44 -10.28
N THR A 26 -10.76 3.21 -9.48
CA THR A 26 -10.01 4.37 -9.97
C THR A 26 -8.89 3.92 -10.92
N ILE A 27 -8.13 2.87 -10.57
CA ILE A 27 -7.11 2.32 -11.46
C ILE A 27 -7.75 1.83 -12.78
N LEU A 28 -8.89 1.13 -12.71
CA LEU A 28 -9.62 0.73 -13.92
C LEU A 28 -9.99 1.96 -14.78
N SER A 29 -10.45 3.06 -14.16
CA SER A 29 -10.79 4.29 -14.88
C SER A 29 -9.58 5.01 -15.47
N ASP A 30 -8.44 4.98 -14.80
CA ASP A 30 -7.18 5.55 -15.32
C ASP A 30 -6.69 4.79 -16.57
N PHE A 31 -7.00 3.49 -16.68
CA PHE A 31 -6.78 2.69 -17.89
C PHE A 31 -7.91 2.79 -18.93
N GLY A 32 -8.93 3.61 -18.69
CA GLY A 32 -9.96 3.95 -19.67
C GLY A 32 -11.29 3.23 -19.53
N ALA A 33 -11.51 2.46 -18.47
CA ALA A 33 -12.83 1.90 -18.18
C ALA A 33 -13.82 3.00 -17.81
N GLU A 34 -15.09 2.82 -18.23
CA GLU A 34 -16.19 3.67 -17.79
C GLU A 34 -16.68 3.24 -16.41
N VAL A 35 -16.45 4.06 -15.39
CA VAL A 35 -16.82 3.74 -14.02
C VAL A 35 -18.00 4.58 -13.56
N ILE A 36 -19.06 3.90 -13.09
CA ILE A 36 -20.22 4.51 -12.45
C ILE A 36 -20.17 4.18 -10.95
N LYS A 37 -19.92 5.20 -10.13
CA LYS A 37 -19.93 5.08 -8.68
C LYS A 37 -21.34 5.24 -8.14
N ILE A 38 -21.82 4.22 -7.44
CA ILE A 38 -23.12 4.26 -6.76
C ILE A 38 -22.94 4.89 -5.38
N GLU A 39 -23.74 5.89 -5.09
CA GLU A 39 -23.70 6.60 -3.81
C GLU A 39 -25.09 6.72 -3.18
N PRO A 40 -25.19 6.64 -1.83
CA PRO A 40 -26.46 6.91 -1.15
C PRO A 40 -26.95 8.34 -1.46
N PRO A 41 -28.24 8.55 -1.79
CA PRO A 41 -28.77 9.88 -2.01
C PRO A 41 -28.57 10.79 -0.78
N LYS A 42 -28.41 12.09 -1.00
CA LYS A 42 -28.26 13.17 0.01
C LYS A 42 -26.94 13.16 0.78
N VAL A 43 -26.41 11.99 1.16
CA VAL A 43 -25.20 11.88 2.00
C VAL A 43 -23.95 11.56 1.19
N GLY A 44 -24.06 10.84 0.07
CA GLY A 44 -22.93 10.38 -0.73
C GLY A 44 -22.06 9.35 -0.01
N ASP A 45 -20.88 9.14 -0.55
CA ASP A 45 -19.85 8.31 0.10
C ASP A 45 -19.30 9.01 1.35
N SER A 46 -19.12 8.26 2.43
CA SER A 46 -18.58 8.78 3.69
C SER A 46 -17.20 9.43 3.56
N LEU A 47 -16.42 9.04 2.54
CA LEU A 47 -15.11 9.63 2.27
C LEU A 47 -15.21 11.11 1.85
N ARG A 48 -16.31 11.55 1.27
CA ARG A 48 -16.48 12.95 0.81
C ARG A 48 -16.20 14.01 1.87
N HIS A 49 -16.32 13.63 3.14
CA HIS A 49 -16.19 14.55 4.26
C HIS A 49 -15.25 14.04 5.36
N LEU A 50 -14.57 12.92 5.14
CA LEU A 50 -13.76 12.27 6.17
C LEU A 50 -12.60 13.17 6.63
N ILE A 51 -11.86 13.73 5.69
CA ILE A 51 -10.68 14.56 5.98
C ILE A 51 -11.10 15.88 6.65
N LEU A 52 -12.17 16.49 6.17
CA LEU A 52 -12.70 17.71 6.76
C LEU A 52 -13.19 17.51 8.21
N ARG A 53 -13.65 16.30 8.54
CA ARG A 53 -14.05 15.93 9.91
C ARG A 53 -12.88 15.61 10.82
N THR A 54 -11.90 14.85 10.31
CA THR A 54 -10.79 14.35 11.14
C THR A 54 -9.65 15.34 11.27
N ARG A 55 -9.47 16.25 10.33
CA ARG A 55 -8.41 17.29 10.28
C ARG A 55 -7.00 16.78 10.61
N ARG A 56 -6.70 15.52 10.34
CA ARG A 56 -5.36 14.95 10.59
C ARG A 56 -4.27 15.61 9.75
N VAL A 57 -4.62 15.92 8.50
CA VAL A 57 -3.81 16.78 7.62
C VAL A 57 -4.75 17.90 7.18
N ASN A 58 -4.42 19.14 7.52
CA ASN A 58 -5.31 20.28 7.33
C ASN A 58 -5.39 20.63 5.82
N PRO A 59 -6.53 20.39 5.15
CA PRO A 59 -6.64 20.73 3.74
C PRO A 59 -6.68 22.25 3.55
N GLN A 60 -6.15 22.73 2.44
CA GLN A 60 -6.34 24.11 2.01
C GLN A 60 -7.75 24.26 1.44
N GLY A 61 -8.60 24.98 2.16
CA GLY A 61 -10.00 25.18 1.79
C GLY A 61 -10.90 23.98 2.10
N ASP A 62 -11.87 23.71 1.26
CA ASP A 62 -12.93 22.71 1.41
C ASP A 62 -12.71 21.42 0.59
N LYS A 63 -11.53 21.24 0.00
CA LYS A 63 -11.20 20.09 -0.83
C LYS A 63 -10.80 18.88 0.00
N ASP A 64 -11.56 17.80 -0.10
CA ASP A 64 -11.17 16.51 0.47
C ASP A 64 -10.25 15.77 -0.52
N TYR A 65 -8.94 15.79 -0.23
CA TYR A 65 -7.92 15.20 -1.10
C TYR A 65 -8.03 13.67 -1.19
N CYS A 66 -8.51 12.97 -0.17
CA CYS A 66 -8.73 11.54 -0.24
C CYS A 66 -9.87 11.19 -1.21
N TRP A 67 -10.94 11.98 -1.19
CA TRP A 67 -12.02 11.82 -2.15
C TRP A 67 -11.53 12.04 -3.58
N HIS A 68 -10.80 13.12 -3.82
CA HIS A 68 -10.24 13.41 -5.15
C HIS A 68 -9.29 12.32 -5.65
N LEU A 69 -8.51 11.70 -4.74
CA LEU A 69 -7.59 10.63 -5.09
C LEU A 69 -8.32 9.39 -5.63
N THR A 70 -9.40 8.97 -4.97
CA THR A 70 -10.06 7.68 -5.24
C THR A 70 -11.37 7.79 -6.02
N SER A 71 -11.75 8.99 -6.45
CA SER A 71 -13.02 9.22 -7.18
C SER A 71 -12.85 9.96 -8.50
N ARG A 72 -11.60 10.24 -8.91
CA ARG A 72 -11.31 10.84 -10.22
C ARG A 72 -11.77 9.94 -11.35
N ASN A 73 -12.11 10.53 -12.47
CA ASN A 73 -12.51 9.86 -13.72
C ASN A 73 -13.78 9.00 -13.61
N LYS A 74 -14.56 9.13 -12.53
CA LYS A 74 -15.80 8.37 -12.33
C LYS A 74 -17.04 9.25 -12.53
N LYS A 75 -18.09 8.63 -13.07
CA LYS A 75 -19.45 9.18 -13.03
C LYS A 75 -20.07 8.83 -11.68
N SER A 76 -20.82 9.75 -11.06
CA SER A 76 -21.54 9.50 -9.82
C SER A 76 -23.03 9.29 -10.10
N LEU A 77 -23.61 8.26 -9.51
CA LEU A 77 -25.05 7.98 -9.54
C LEU A 77 -25.59 7.88 -8.11
N ALA A 78 -26.44 8.82 -7.72
CA ALA A 78 -27.17 8.75 -6.47
C ALA A 78 -28.28 7.72 -6.56
N LEU A 79 -28.14 6.57 -5.88
CA LEU A 79 -29.07 5.46 -5.95
C LEU A 79 -29.29 4.85 -4.57
N ASP A 80 -30.52 4.81 -4.10
CA ASP A 80 -30.87 4.19 -2.83
C ASP A 80 -31.11 2.67 -2.98
N LEU A 81 -30.08 1.90 -2.70
CA LEU A 81 -30.13 0.43 -2.76
C LEU A 81 -30.98 -0.20 -1.65
N ASN A 82 -31.44 0.55 -0.65
CA ASN A 82 -32.40 0.02 0.34
C ASN A 82 -33.83 -0.06 -0.24
N THR A 83 -34.11 0.56 -1.38
CA THR A 83 -35.43 0.53 -2.03
C THR A 83 -35.47 -0.53 -3.13
N SER A 84 -36.66 -1.12 -3.35
CA SER A 84 -36.89 -2.07 -4.46
C SER A 84 -36.55 -1.41 -5.82
N LYS A 85 -36.95 -0.15 -5.98
CA LYS A 85 -36.68 0.59 -7.22
C LYS A 85 -35.17 0.80 -7.46
N GLY A 86 -34.43 1.11 -6.41
CA GLY A 86 -32.96 1.24 -6.51
C GLY A 86 -32.29 -0.09 -6.86
N GLN A 87 -32.76 -1.20 -6.30
CA GLN A 87 -32.28 -2.56 -6.63
C GLN A 87 -32.62 -2.95 -8.07
N GLU A 88 -33.81 -2.61 -8.58
CA GLU A 88 -34.19 -2.82 -9.98
C GLU A 88 -33.27 -2.06 -10.93
N ILE A 89 -33.03 -0.77 -10.65
CA ILE A 89 -32.15 0.07 -11.47
C ILE A 89 -30.72 -0.50 -11.46
N LEU A 90 -30.21 -0.95 -10.30
CA LEU A 90 -28.89 -1.58 -10.23
C LEU A 90 -28.84 -2.84 -11.12
N LYS A 91 -29.88 -3.70 -11.08
CA LYS A 91 -29.94 -4.90 -11.92
C LYS A 91 -29.93 -4.58 -13.41
N GLU A 92 -30.60 -3.52 -13.84
CA GLU A 92 -30.53 -3.08 -15.25
C GLU A 92 -29.10 -2.64 -15.62
N LEU A 93 -28.39 -1.92 -14.74
CA LEU A 93 -27.01 -1.54 -14.97
C LEU A 93 -26.08 -2.78 -15.04
N ILE A 94 -26.33 -3.79 -14.20
CA ILE A 94 -25.55 -5.04 -14.15
C ILE A 94 -25.66 -5.85 -15.44
N LYS A 95 -26.77 -5.82 -16.15
CA LYS A 95 -26.94 -6.53 -17.43
C LYS A 95 -25.88 -6.13 -18.46
N GLU A 96 -25.42 -4.89 -18.40
CA GLU A 96 -24.43 -4.34 -19.34
C GLU A 96 -23.04 -4.14 -18.72
N ALA A 97 -22.88 -4.38 -17.42
CA ALA A 97 -21.64 -4.19 -16.73
C ALA A 97 -20.66 -5.33 -16.97
N ASP A 98 -19.39 -5.01 -17.10
CA ASP A 98 -18.30 -5.98 -17.15
C ASP A 98 -17.80 -6.32 -15.75
N VAL A 99 -17.79 -5.33 -14.85
CA VAL A 99 -17.24 -5.45 -13.51
C VAL A 99 -18.19 -4.80 -12.49
N PHE A 100 -18.40 -5.46 -11.38
CA PHE A 100 -19.05 -4.88 -10.18
C PHE A 100 -18.06 -4.96 -9.03
N VAL A 101 -17.87 -3.87 -8.29
CA VAL A 101 -16.95 -3.80 -7.15
C VAL A 101 -17.67 -3.36 -5.90
N THR A 102 -17.41 -4.05 -4.78
CA THR A 102 -17.92 -3.67 -3.46
C THR A 102 -16.91 -3.97 -2.35
N ASN A 103 -16.92 -3.16 -1.29
CA ASN A 103 -16.24 -3.44 -0.02
C ASN A 103 -17.21 -3.40 1.17
N MET A 104 -18.49 -3.48 0.89
CA MET A 104 -19.52 -3.51 1.95
C MET A 104 -19.45 -4.81 2.74
N PRO A 105 -19.68 -4.77 4.07
CA PRO A 105 -19.77 -5.96 4.91
C PRO A 105 -20.80 -6.97 4.39
N LYS A 106 -20.54 -8.26 4.59
CA LYS A 106 -21.37 -9.36 4.09
C LYS A 106 -22.87 -9.18 4.42
N LYS A 107 -23.19 -8.84 5.67
CA LYS A 107 -24.58 -8.57 6.10
C LYS A 107 -25.23 -7.41 5.33
N THR A 108 -24.46 -6.39 4.99
CA THR A 108 -24.94 -5.27 4.20
C THR A 108 -25.22 -5.68 2.77
N ARG A 109 -24.32 -6.45 2.15
CA ARG A 109 -24.51 -6.99 0.79
C ARG A 109 -25.73 -7.89 0.70
N GLU A 110 -25.96 -8.71 1.72
CA GLU A 110 -27.15 -9.56 1.83
C GLU A 110 -28.42 -8.72 1.91
N LYS A 111 -28.48 -7.74 2.81
CA LYS A 111 -29.63 -6.84 2.96
C LYS A 111 -29.96 -6.09 1.66
N LEU A 112 -28.91 -5.62 0.95
CA LEU A 112 -29.06 -4.85 -0.28
C LEU A 112 -29.27 -5.72 -1.53
N LYS A 113 -29.16 -7.06 -1.40
CA LYS A 113 -29.24 -8.05 -2.50
C LYS A 113 -28.20 -7.77 -3.60
N ILE A 114 -26.96 -7.55 -3.16
CA ILE A 114 -25.81 -7.25 -4.05
C ILE A 114 -24.66 -8.23 -3.83
N ARG A 115 -24.90 -9.42 -3.32
CA ARG A 115 -23.89 -10.50 -3.25
C ARG A 115 -23.61 -11.04 -4.64
N ALA A 116 -22.53 -11.77 -4.81
CA ALA A 116 -22.20 -12.42 -6.08
C ALA A 116 -23.37 -13.31 -6.56
N GLU A 117 -23.96 -14.10 -5.67
CA GLU A 117 -25.12 -14.97 -5.95
C GLU A 117 -26.40 -14.22 -6.32
N ASP A 118 -26.52 -12.94 -5.96
CA ASP A 118 -27.66 -12.09 -6.32
C ASP A 118 -27.49 -11.45 -7.71
N LEU A 119 -26.24 -11.20 -8.15
CA LEU A 119 -25.95 -10.41 -9.35
C LEU A 119 -25.45 -11.27 -10.54
N LEU A 120 -24.63 -12.30 -10.29
CA LEU A 120 -24.09 -13.15 -11.36
C LEU A 120 -25.17 -13.83 -12.23
N PRO A 121 -26.34 -14.27 -11.68
CA PRO A 121 -27.41 -14.82 -12.51
C PRO A 121 -28.01 -13.82 -13.51
N THR A 122 -27.84 -12.49 -13.27
CA THR A 122 -28.33 -11.44 -14.17
C THR A 122 -27.39 -11.25 -15.38
N ASN A 123 -26.07 -11.55 -15.19
CA ASN A 123 -25.07 -11.42 -16.24
C ASN A 123 -23.93 -12.43 -16.01
N GLU A 124 -23.91 -13.52 -16.75
CA GLU A 124 -22.89 -14.58 -16.66
C GLU A 124 -21.47 -14.11 -16.99
N ARG A 125 -21.35 -12.96 -17.68
CA ARG A 125 -20.05 -12.38 -18.02
C ARG A 125 -19.53 -11.41 -16.94
N LEU A 126 -20.33 -11.07 -15.94
CA LEU A 126 -19.96 -10.14 -14.89
C LEU A 126 -18.77 -10.66 -14.08
N VAL A 127 -17.76 -9.83 -13.88
CA VAL A 127 -16.71 -10.04 -12.88
C VAL A 127 -17.13 -9.31 -11.61
N TYR A 128 -17.39 -10.08 -10.56
CA TYR A 128 -17.76 -9.56 -9.24
C TYR A 128 -16.50 -9.47 -8.38
N GLY A 129 -16.08 -8.24 -8.01
CA GLY A 129 -14.92 -7.98 -7.17
C GLY A 129 -15.32 -7.55 -5.76
N SER A 130 -14.82 -8.21 -4.73
CA SER A 130 -15.03 -7.76 -3.35
C SER A 130 -13.73 -7.59 -2.56
N LEU A 131 -13.72 -6.61 -1.65
CA LEU A 131 -12.63 -6.37 -0.73
C LEU A 131 -13.18 -6.20 0.69
N THR A 132 -12.72 -7.05 1.60
CA THR A 132 -13.17 -7.05 3.00
C THR A 132 -12.00 -6.79 3.96
N GLY A 133 -12.29 -6.66 5.24
CA GLY A 133 -11.24 -6.53 6.26
C GLY A 133 -10.44 -7.82 6.44
N TYR A 134 -11.15 -8.95 6.63
CA TYR A 134 -10.54 -10.21 7.07
C TYR A 134 -10.82 -11.40 6.14
N GLY A 135 -11.40 -11.19 4.97
CA GLY A 135 -11.75 -12.25 4.01
C GLY A 135 -13.24 -12.58 3.99
N GLU A 136 -13.64 -13.40 3.02
CA GLU A 136 -15.04 -13.84 2.84
C GLU A 136 -15.40 -15.05 3.69
N SER A 137 -14.42 -15.73 4.28
CA SER A 137 -14.59 -16.92 5.13
C SER A 137 -13.68 -16.83 6.36
N GLY A 138 -13.87 -17.78 7.30
CA GLY A 138 -13.14 -17.81 8.56
C GLY A 138 -13.86 -17.06 9.69
N GLU A 139 -13.34 -17.23 10.91
CA GLU A 139 -13.95 -16.74 12.14
C GLU A 139 -14.16 -15.21 12.15
N ASP A 140 -13.19 -14.45 11.65
CA ASP A 140 -13.23 -12.99 11.63
C ASP A 140 -13.93 -12.39 10.39
N SER A 141 -14.46 -13.21 9.47
CA SER A 141 -15.06 -12.73 8.21
C SER A 141 -16.24 -11.78 8.38
N HIS A 142 -16.91 -11.84 9.53
CA HIS A 142 -18.05 -10.99 9.86
C HIS A 142 -17.65 -9.62 10.47
N ARG A 143 -16.36 -9.44 10.83
CA ARG A 143 -15.88 -8.21 11.50
C ARG A 143 -15.66 -7.10 10.50
N THR A 144 -16.02 -5.89 10.90
CA THR A 144 -15.65 -4.68 10.18
C THR A 144 -14.21 -4.29 10.53
N ALA A 145 -13.49 -3.73 9.57
CA ALA A 145 -12.14 -3.25 9.77
C ALA A 145 -11.82 -2.05 8.88
N PHE A 146 -10.82 -1.30 9.30
CA PHE A 146 -10.07 -0.36 8.49
C PHE A 146 -8.65 -0.89 8.29
N ASP A 147 -7.92 -0.29 7.37
CA ASP A 147 -6.55 -0.69 7.04
C ASP A 147 -5.62 -0.68 8.25
N VAL A 148 -5.73 0.32 9.13
CA VAL A 148 -4.93 0.38 10.37
C VAL A 148 -5.15 -0.82 11.30
N LEU A 149 -6.31 -1.47 11.24
CA LEU A 149 -6.65 -2.62 12.07
C LEU A 149 -6.24 -3.95 11.40
N ALA A 150 -6.68 -4.16 10.15
CA ALA A 150 -6.51 -5.43 9.47
C ALA A 150 -5.17 -5.51 8.71
N TRP A 151 -4.83 -4.48 7.93
CA TRP A 151 -3.61 -4.47 7.12
C TRP A 151 -2.37 -4.16 7.97
N TRP A 152 -2.46 -3.22 8.92
CA TRP A 152 -1.32 -2.74 9.70
C TRP A 152 -1.10 -3.55 10.97
N ALA A 153 -2.08 -3.54 11.89
CA ALA A 153 -1.91 -4.16 13.19
C ALA A 153 -1.98 -5.70 13.12
N ARG A 154 -3.04 -6.25 12.51
CA ARG A 154 -3.30 -7.69 12.53
C ARG A 154 -2.34 -8.51 11.67
N SER A 155 -1.74 -7.92 10.65
CA SER A 155 -0.76 -8.58 9.78
C SER A 155 0.64 -8.70 10.38
N GLY A 156 0.90 -8.06 11.52
CA GLY A 156 2.21 -7.99 12.16
C GLY A 156 3.12 -6.85 11.65
N LEU A 157 2.72 -6.11 10.62
CA LEU A 157 3.52 -4.97 10.10
C LEU A 157 3.76 -3.91 11.18
N MET A 158 2.76 -3.66 12.02
CA MET A 158 2.86 -2.70 13.11
C MET A 158 3.94 -3.06 14.13
N ASP A 159 4.14 -4.35 14.33
CA ASP A 159 5.15 -4.86 15.26
C ASP A 159 6.55 -4.80 14.66
N ILE A 160 6.74 -5.30 13.43
CA ILE A 160 8.09 -5.41 12.84
C ILE A 160 8.81 -4.08 12.61
N VAL A 161 8.07 -2.96 12.57
CA VAL A 161 8.67 -1.61 12.40
C VAL A 161 8.94 -0.90 13.72
N ARG A 162 8.66 -1.53 14.86
CA ARG A 162 9.00 -0.93 16.16
C ARG A 162 10.52 -0.87 16.33
N PRO A 163 11.06 0.25 16.82
CA PRO A 163 12.50 0.37 17.08
C PRO A 163 13.02 -0.64 18.10
N SER A 164 12.21 -0.98 19.10
CA SER A 164 12.52 -1.99 20.13
C SER A 164 11.24 -2.67 20.61
N ASP A 165 11.38 -3.78 21.33
CA ASP A 165 10.24 -4.51 21.90
C ASP A 165 9.54 -3.73 23.01
N ASN A 166 10.22 -2.76 23.63
CA ASN A 166 9.65 -1.88 24.64
C ASN A 166 9.05 -0.57 24.08
N SER A 167 9.30 -0.27 22.79
CA SER A 167 8.78 0.95 22.19
C SER A 167 7.29 0.85 21.85
N SER A 168 6.57 1.95 21.96
CA SER A 168 5.17 2.02 21.55
C SER A 168 5.05 1.82 20.04
N PRO A 169 4.06 1.01 19.57
CA PRO A 169 3.83 0.84 18.15
C PRO A 169 3.45 2.15 17.45
N GLY A 170 3.99 2.37 16.26
CA GLY A 170 3.68 3.53 15.43
C GLY A 170 2.34 3.39 14.71
N PHE A 171 1.69 4.54 14.45
CA PHE A 171 0.51 4.62 13.59
C PHE A 171 0.89 5.02 12.17
N VAL A 172 0.09 4.59 11.22
CA VAL A 172 0.23 4.94 9.81
C VAL A 172 -0.85 5.91 9.35
N PRO A 173 -0.60 6.68 8.28
CA PRO A 173 -1.62 7.52 7.67
C PRO A 173 -2.82 6.73 7.15
N ILE A 174 -3.97 7.41 7.01
CA ILE A 174 -5.19 6.86 6.40
C ILE A 174 -4.88 6.40 4.97
N GLY A 175 -5.31 5.20 4.63
CA GLY A 175 -5.22 4.65 3.27
C GLY A 175 -3.92 3.92 2.96
N ILE A 176 -2.95 3.86 3.89
CA ILE A 176 -1.65 3.21 3.66
C ILE A 176 -1.79 1.73 3.28
N GLY A 177 -2.76 1.04 3.85
CA GLY A 177 -3.09 -0.35 3.52
C GLY A 177 -4.19 -0.49 2.49
N ASP A 178 -5.08 0.50 2.39
CA ASP A 178 -6.19 0.52 1.44
C ASP A 178 -5.69 0.62 0.00
N GLN A 179 -4.72 1.51 -0.27
CA GLN A 179 -4.19 1.73 -1.62
C GLN A 179 -3.56 0.46 -2.22
N PRO A 180 -2.60 -0.23 -1.57
CA PRO A 180 -2.05 -1.48 -2.10
C PRO A 180 -3.10 -2.60 -2.16
N SER A 181 -4.08 -2.62 -1.25
CA SER A 181 -5.18 -3.58 -1.32
C SER A 181 -6.11 -3.30 -2.52
N GLY A 182 -6.31 -2.05 -2.89
CA GLY A 182 -7.00 -1.66 -4.12
C GLY A 182 -6.25 -2.14 -5.37
N VAL A 183 -4.92 -2.05 -5.39
CA VAL A 183 -4.07 -2.61 -6.47
C VAL A 183 -4.23 -4.13 -6.55
N ALA A 184 -4.25 -4.83 -5.42
CA ALA A 184 -4.45 -6.28 -5.39
C ALA A 184 -5.84 -6.69 -5.92
N LEU A 185 -6.90 -5.95 -5.57
CA LEU A 185 -8.23 -6.17 -6.13
C LEU A 185 -8.26 -5.88 -7.63
N PHE A 186 -7.65 -4.79 -8.09
CA PHE A 186 -7.48 -4.51 -9.53
C PHE A 186 -6.81 -5.67 -10.25
N ALA A 187 -5.70 -6.21 -9.74
CA ALA A 187 -5.01 -7.35 -10.34
C ALA A 187 -5.90 -8.61 -10.40
N SER A 188 -6.69 -8.87 -9.33
CA SER A 188 -7.65 -9.97 -9.30
C SER A 188 -8.77 -9.80 -10.35
N ILE A 189 -9.29 -8.58 -10.51
CA ILE A 189 -10.29 -8.24 -11.53
C ILE A 189 -9.69 -8.45 -12.93
N MET A 190 -8.48 -7.97 -13.20
CA MET A 190 -7.81 -8.17 -14.50
C MET A 190 -7.59 -9.64 -14.82
N THR A 191 -7.22 -10.46 -13.83
CA THR A 191 -7.09 -11.91 -13.98
C THR A 191 -8.44 -12.56 -14.34
N ALA A 192 -9.53 -12.11 -13.70
CA ALA A 192 -10.87 -12.60 -14.00
C ALA A 192 -11.37 -12.16 -15.39
N LEU A 193 -11.09 -10.92 -15.79
CA LEU A 193 -11.38 -10.43 -17.14
C LEU A 193 -10.61 -11.25 -18.19
N TYR A 194 -9.34 -11.54 -17.96
CA TYR A 194 -8.56 -12.42 -18.84
C TYR A 194 -9.16 -13.83 -18.93
N ARG A 195 -9.55 -14.43 -17.79
CA ARG A 195 -10.26 -15.72 -17.78
C ARG A 195 -11.56 -15.65 -18.58
N ARG A 196 -12.32 -14.57 -18.42
CA ARG A 196 -13.57 -14.33 -19.15
C ARG A 196 -13.37 -14.35 -20.67
N GLU A 197 -12.29 -13.75 -21.16
CA GLU A 197 -11.98 -13.79 -22.62
C GLU A 197 -11.71 -15.20 -23.12
N LYS A 198 -11.23 -16.12 -22.29
CA LYS A 198 -11.00 -17.52 -22.64
C LYS A 198 -12.23 -18.40 -22.53
N THR A 199 -13.09 -18.12 -21.55
CA THR A 199 -14.20 -19.01 -21.17
C THR A 199 -15.59 -18.48 -21.54
N GLY A 200 -15.69 -17.20 -21.86
CA GLY A 200 -16.95 -16.48 -22.01
C GLY A 200 -17.64 -16.13 -20.69
N LYS A 201 -17.13 -16.61 -19.53
CA LYS A 201 -17.76 -16.49 -18.23
C LYS A 201 -16.96 -15.60 -17.27
N GLY A 202 -17.66 -14.69 -16.58
CA GLY A 202 -17.15 -13.90 -15.47
C GLY A 202 -16.97 -14.74 -14.20
N GLY A 203 -17.36 -14.18 -13.06
CA GLY A 203 -17.35 -14.85 -11.76
C GLY A 203 -16.79 -13.99 -10.65
N GLU A 204 -16.72 -14.55 -9.47
CA GLU A 204 -16.29 -13.84 -8.26
C GLU A 204 -14.77 -13.85 -8.11
N VAL A 205 -14.23 -12.71 -7.67
CA VAL A 205 -12.85 -12.54 -7.18
C VAL A 205 -12.89 -11.68 -5.92
N TYR A 206 -12.00 -11.96 -4.98
CA TYR A 206 -11.96 -11.21 -3.74
C TYR A 206 -10.54 -11.11 -3.18
N THR A 207 -10.36 -10.13 -2.32
CA THR A 207 -9.17 -9.98 -1.47
C THR A 207 -9.56 -9.40 -0.11
N SER A 208 -8.60 -9.27 0.79
CA SER A 208 -8.85 -8.63 2.09
C SER A 208 -7.66 -7.77 2.53
N LEU A 209 -7.94 -6.77 3.36
CA LEU A 209 -6.89 -5.94 3.96
C LEU A 209 -5.87 -6.80 4.70
N MET A 210 -6.34 -7.76 5.50
CA MET A 210 -5.44 -8.66 6.25
C MET A 210 -4.57 -9.51 5.34
N ALA A 211 -5.13 -10.12 4.28
CA ALA A 211 -4.35 -10.94 3.35
C ALA A 211 -3.25 -10.11 2.65
N ASN A 212 -3.55 -8.89 2.25
CA ASN A 212 -2.58 -7.99 1.63
C ASN A 212 -1.53 -7.49 2.63
N GLY A 213 -1.90 -7.26 3.88
CA GLY A 213 -0.95 -6.96 4.95
C GLY A 213 -0.03 -8.15 5.24
N ALA A 214 -0.59 -9.36 5.32
CA ALA A 214 0.18 -10.58 5.49
C ALA A 214 1.14 -10.82 4.31
N TRP A 215 0.71 -10.54 3.07
CA TRP A 215 1.60 -10.59 1.90
C TRP A 215 2.74 -9.57 2.01
N SER A 216 2.47 -8.35 2.47
CA SER A 216 3.49 -7.33 2.70
C SER A 216 4.50 -7.73 3.80
N ASN A 217 4.07 -8.52 4.78
CA ASN A 217 4.90 -9.09 5.84
C ASN A 217 5.39 -10.51 5.51
N GLY A 218 5.25 -10.94 4.25
CA GLY A 218 5.40 -12.33 3.85
C GLY A 218 6.73 -12.99 4.23
N SER A 219 7.85 -12.25 4.15
CA SER A 219 9.17 -12.78 4.50
C SER A 219 9.27 -13.16 5.99
N TYR A 220 8.76 -12.32 6.89
CA TYR A 220 8.78 -12.61 8.33
C TYR A 220 7.77 -13.68 8.72
N ILE A 221 6.58 -13.67 8.10
CA ILE A 221 5.61 -14.75 8.29
C ILE A 221 6.18 -16.08 7.82
N GLN A 222 6.84 -16.09 6.65
CA GLN A 222 7.50 -17.31 6.14
C GLN A 222 8.63 -17.78 7.05
N ALA A 223 9.44 -16.86 7.60
CA ALA A 223 10.46 -17.19 8.58
C ALA A 223 9.85 -17.86 9.82
N GLY A 224 8.76 -17.31 10.36
CA GLY A 224 8.03 -17.93 11.48
C GLY A 224 7.49 -19.32 11.17
N LEU A 225 6.96 -19.53 9.95
CA LEU A 225 6.51 -20.87 9.50
C LEU A 225 7.65 -21.88 9.40
N PHE A 226 8.90 -21.43 9.22
CA PHE A 226 10.10 -22.24 9.26
C PHE A 226 10.76 -22.30 10.64
N ASN A 227 10.06 -21.87 11.69
CA ASN A 227 10.54 -21.83 13.08
C ASN A 227 11.82 -21.02 13.26
N ALA A 228 12.00 -19.93 12.49
CA ALA A 228 13.12 -19.03 12.68
C ALA A 228 13.02 -18.32 14.04
N GLU A 229 14.16 -18.16 14.70
CA GLU A 229 14.26 -17.36 15.91
C GLU A 229 14.35 -15.87 15.53
N PHE A 230 13.50 -15.06 16.14
CA PHE A 230 13.53 -13.60 15.98
C PHE A 230 14.35 -13.03 17.15
N PRO A 231 15.44 -12.29 16.86
CA PRO A 231 16.23 -11.70 17.94
C PRO A 231 15.44 -10.60 18.65
N ASP A 232 15.68 -10.45 19.95
CA ASP A 232 15.18 -9.33 20.74
C ASP A 232 15.67 -8.01 20.13
N ARG A 233 14.78 -7.03 20.07
CA ARG A 233 15.08 -5.71 19.53
C ARG A 233 15.38 -4.76 20.69
N GLU A 234 16.65 -4.48 20.90
CA GLU A 234 17.11 -3.49 21.85
C GLU A 234 17.04 -2.07 21.25
N GLU A 235 16.65 -1.07 22.05
CA GLU A 235 16.40 0.30 21.59
C GLU A 235 17.65 0.97 21.00
N GLU A 236 18.83 0.59 21.49
CA GLU A 236 20.13 1.13 21.05
C GLU A 236 20.92 0.17 20.14
N SER A 237 20.30 -0.89 19.65
CA SER A 237 21.02 -1.81 18.77
C SER A 237 21.34 -1.10 17.45
N PRO A 238 22.61 -0.72 17.19
CA PRO A 238 22.94 -0.04 15.97
C PRO A 238 22.72 -0.99 14.79
N LEU A 239 22.11 -0.47 13.73
CA LEU A 239 22.02 -1.19 12.48
C LEU A 239 23.43 -1.48 11.94
N HIS A 240 23.56 -2.52 11.13
CA HIS A 240 24.79 -2.73 10.40
C HIS A 240 25.07 -1.52 9.49
N PRO A 241 26.30 -0.96 9.45
CA PRO A 241 26.60 0.28 8.73
C PRO A 241 26.20 0.23 7.24
N PHE A 242 26.22 -0.93 6.62
CA PHE A 242 25.82 -1.11 5.22
C PHE A 242 24.32 -1.11 4.97
N GLY A 243 23.50 -1.32 5.98
CA GLY A 243 22.05 -1.17 5.97
C GLY A 243 21.56 -0.04 6.89
N GLY A 244 22.46 0.89 7.21
CA GLY A 244 22.22 1.95 8.17
C GLY A 244 21.39 3.11 7.63
N ARG A 245 20.81 3.84 8.57
CA ARG A 245 20.12 5.11 8.32
C ARG A 245 20.88 6.23 9.04
N TYR A 246 21.28 7.23 8.30
CA TYR A 246 22.17 8.29 8.77
C TYR A 246 21.49 9.64 8.73
N LYS A 247 21.56 10.37 9.83
CA LYS A 247 21.04 11.72 9.92
C LYS A 247 22.03 12.69 9.29
N THR A 248 21.55 13.57 8.42
CA THR A 248 22.35 14.60 7.80
C THR A 248 22.32 15.91 8.61
N LYS A 249 23.25 16.83 8.31
CA LYS A 249 23.39 18.13 8.96
C LYS A 249 22.10 18.96 9.00
N ASP A 250 21.28 18.85 7.96
CA ASP A 250 19.98 19.53 7.82
C ASP A 250 18.81 18.72 8.42
N GLY A 251 19.12 17.67 9.20
CA GLY A 251 18.11 16.88 9.92
C GLY A 251 17.30 15.93 9.05
N ARG A 252 17.71 15.69 7.81
CA ARG A 252 17.14 14.69 6.90
C ARG A 252 17.78 13.32 7.16
N PHE A 253 17.36 12.30 6.44
CA PHE A 253 17.93 10.96 6.56
C PHE A 253 18.32 10.40 5.19
N LEU A 254 19.54 9.83 5.15
CA LEU A 254 20.04 9.01 4.06
C LEU A 254 20.13 7.56 4.55
N LEU A 255 19.88 6.61 3.67
CA LEU A 255 19.93 5.18 3.93
C LEU A 255 20.97 4.55 3.00
N LEU A 256 21.85 3.74 3.56
CA LEU A 256 22.71 2.85 2.77
C LEU A 256 22.05 1.48 2.64
N ALA A 257 22.25 0.84 1.49
CA ALA A 257 21.79 -0.51 1.22
C ALA A 257 22.90 -1.30 0.46
N ILE A 258 24.11 -1.32 1.03
CA ILE A 258 25.27 -1.99 0.45
C ILE A 258 25.12 -3.51 0.68
N ILE A 259 24.80 -4.25 -0.36
CA ILE A 259 24.64 -5.71 -0.33
C ILE A 259 25.96 -6.38 -0.71
N ASP A 260 26.62 -5.93 -1.76
CA ASP A 260 27.94 -6.40 -2.21
C ASP A 260 29.03 -5.49 -1.64
N ALA A 261 29.40 -5.77 -0.38
CA ALA A 261 30.39 -4.97 0.32
C ALA A 261 31.77 -4.98 -0.37
N ALA A 262 32.16 -6.09 -0.99
CA ALA A 262 33.45 -6.18 -1.68
C ALA A 262 33.53 -5.20 -2.88
N LYS A 263 32.41 -5.00 -3.53
CA LYS A 263 32.29 -4.12 -4.71
C LYS A 263 31.99 -2.66 -4.35
N GLU A 264 31.10 -2.45 -3.38
CA GLU A 264 30.52 -1.12 -3.11
C GLU A 264 31.28 -0.36 -2.01
N TRP A 265 31.85 -1.05 -1.02
CA TRP A 265 32.54 -0.39 0.08
C TRP A 265 33.75 0.46 -0.36
N PRO A 266 34.67 -0.02 -1.22
CA PRO A 266 35.76 0.84 -1.72
C PRO A 266 35.24 2.10 -2.44
N LYS A 267 34.17 1.97 -3.20
CA LYS A 267 33.54 3.09 -3.90
C LYS A 267 32.89 4.09 -2.96
N PHE A 268 32.28 3.59 -1.88
CA PHE A 268 31.74 4.43 -0.82
C PHE A 268 32.84 5.24 -0.13
N LEU A 269 33.94 4.59 0.22
CA LEU A 269 35.08 5.27 0.85
C LEU A 269 35.67 6.37 -0.05
N ASP A 270 35.80 6.07 -1.32
CA ASP A 270 36.31 7.05 -2.30
C ASP A 270 35.34 8.24 -2.45
N ALA A 271 34.05 7.97 -2.66
CA ALA A 271 33.04 9.00 -2.81
C ALA A 271 32.88 9.92 -1.59
N MET A 272 33.08 9.38 -0.39
CA MET A 272 32.93 10.12 0.87
C MET A 272 34.26 10.63 1.44
N ASP A 273 35.37 10.48 0.72
CA ASP A 273 36.74 10.85 1.15
C ASP A 273 37.20 10.14 2.44
N LEU A 274 36.83 8.86 2.59
CA LEU A 274 37.06 8.05 3.78
C LEU A 274 38.11 6.95 3.57
N ASN A 275 38.95 7.04 2.57
CA ASN A 275 39.95 6.01 2.24
C ASN A 275 40.90 5.68 3.38
N TYR A 276 41.10 6.59 4.35
CA TYR A 276 41.87 6.35 5.57
C TYR A 276 41.29 5.20 6.44
N LEU A 277 40.03 4.86 6.29
CA LEU A 277 39.43 3.73 7.02
C LEU A 277 39.98 2.37 6.55
N ASN A 278 40.46 2.26 5.31
CA ASN A 278 41.13 1.05 4.83
C ASN A 278 42.47 0.80 5.53
N GLU A 279 43.15 1.86 5.97
CA GLU A 279 44.41 1.78 6.70
C GLU A 279 44.20 1.46 8.17
N ASN A 280 43.01 1.58 8.69
CA ASN A 280 42.64 1.27 10.05
C ASN A 280 42.59 -0.26 10.23
N ALA A 281 43.43 -0.76 11.16
CA ALA A 281 43.53 -2.20 11.47
C ALA A 281 42.19 -2.86 11.82
N LYS A 282 41.19 -2.08 12.33
CA LYS A 282 39.85 -2.58 12.69
C LYS A 282 38.94 -2.77 11.47
N PHE A 283 39.19 -2.12 10.35
CA PHE A 283 38.33 -2.14 9.16
C PHE A 283 39.08 -2.73 7.93
N SER A 284 40.29 -3.17 8.07
CA SER A 284 41.19 -3.63 6.99
C SER A 284 40.74 -4.94 6.31
N SER A 285 39.69 -5.58 6.78
CA SER A 285 39.07 -6.74 6.14
C SER A 285 37.60 -6.82 6.50
N PHE A 286 36.78 -7.45 5.66
CA PHE A 286 35.35 -7.64 5.89
C PHE A 286 35.02 -8.29 7.23
N LYS A 287 35.83 -9.33 7.64
CA LYS A 287 35.66 -9.97 8.94
C LYS A 287 35.89 -9.01 10.10
N LYS A 288 36.95 -8.19 10.03
CA LYS A 288 37.26 -7.20 11.06
C LYS A 288 36.20 -6.06 11.09
N LEU A 289 35.78 -5.62 9.94
CA LEU A 289 34.70 -4.64 9.81
C LEU A 289 33.43 -5.12 10.50
N ASN A 290 32.99 -6.35 10.22
CA ASN A 290 31.84 -6.95 10.89
C ASN A 290 32.02 -7.07 12.40
N SER A 291 33.22 -7.40 12.89
CA SER A 291 33.48 -7.45 14.31
C SER A 291 33.47 -6.09 15.00
N ASN A 292 33.68 -5.00 14.25
CA ASN A 292 33.72 -3.63 14.74
C ASN A 292 32.60 -2.77 14.15
N PHE A 293 31.51 -3.36 13.68
CA PHE A 293 30.45 -2.66 12.96
C PHE A 293 29.80 -1.51 13.75
N ARG A 294 29.69 -1.63 15.07
CA ARG A 294 29.15 -0.59 15.95
C ARG A 294 30.01 0.70 15.93
N GLU A 295 31.33 0.51 15.98
CA GLU A 295 32.26 1.63 15.91
C GLU A 295 32.24 2.27 14.52
N LEU A 296 32.20 1.45 13.47
CA LEU A 296 32.06 1.97 12.10
C LEU A 296 30.75 2.73 11.90
N TYR A 297 29.64 2.20 12.42
CA TYR A 297 28.33 2.86 12.34
C TYR A 297 28.40 4.28 12.92
N LYS A 298 29.03 4.40 14.12
CA LYS A 298 29.18 5.71 14.78
C LYS A 298 30.07 6.66 13.98
N ILE A 299 31.15 6.17 13.40
CA ILE A 299 32.01 6.97 12.51
C ILE A 299 31.18 7.51 11.32
N LEU A 300 30.37 6.66 10.70
CA LEU A 300 29.54 7.07 9.57
C LEU A 300 28.41 8.05 9.98
N GLU A 301 27.85 7.91 11.18
CA GLU A 301 26.91 8.91 11.74
C GLU A 301 27.59 10.30 11.80
N ASP A 302 28.79 10.37 12.38
CA ASP A 302 29.55 11.62 12.49
C ASP A 302 29.91 12.20 11.12
N VAL A 303 30.23 11.35 10.14
CA VAL A 303 30.50 11.75 8.76
C VAL A 303 29.25 12.36 8.10
N PHE A 304 28.11 11.67 8.15
CA PHE A 304 26.90 12.18 7.50
C PHE A 304 26.34 13.45 8.17
N LEU A 305 26.61 13.68 9.44
CA LEU A 305 26.29 14.95 10.11
C LEU A 305 27.10 16.16 9.57
N GLN A 306 28.16 15.93 8.82
CA GLN A 306 28.93 17.01 8.18
C GLN A 306 28.28 17.53 6.89
N TYR A 307 27.44 16.73 6.25
CA TYR A 307 26.83 17.01 4.96
C TYR A 307 25.33 17.29 5.08
N SER A 308 24.81 18.21 4.30
CA SER A 308 23.38 18.27 4.00
C SER A 308 22.96 17.05 3.17
N LEU A 309 21.67 16.76 3.10
CA LEU A 309 21.17 15.64 2.29
C LEU A 309 21.58 15.80 0.82
N THR A 310 21.49 17.01 0.28
CA THR A 310 21.87 17.30 -1.12
C THR A 310 23.36 17.02 -1.35
N GLU A 311 24.24 17.51 -0.49
CA GLU A 311 25.69 17.28 -0.60
C GLU A 311 26.03 15.78 -0.51
N ALA A 312 25.38 15.02 0.39
CA ALA A 312 25.59 13.58 0.51
C ALA A 312 25.08 12.82 -0.73
N ILE A 313 23.93 13.22 -1.28
CA ILE A 313 23.41 12.66 -2.53
C ILE A 313 24.37 12.92 -3.69
N ASP A 314 24.88 14.15 -3.84
CA ASP A 314 25.75 14.53 -4.94
C ASP A 314 27.08 13.75 -4.90
N LYS A 315 27.64 13.51 -3.69
CA LYS A 315 28.81 12.64 -3.53
C LYS A 315 28.56 11.18 -3.94
N LEU A 316 27.38 10.64 -3.65
CA LEU A 316 27.09 9.23 -3.87
C LEU A 316 26.44 8.93 -5.22
N ARG A 317 25.88 9.92 -5.93
CA ARG A 317 25.05 9.77 -7.13
C ARG A 317 25.69 8.90 -8.22
N ASP A 318 26.93 9.15 -8.54
CA ASP A 318 27.65 8.48 -9.62
C ASP A 318 28.72 7.48 -9.13
N SER A 319 28.74 7.23 -7.82
CA SER A 319 29.74 6.34 -7.20
C SER A 319 29.49 4.85 -7.49
N GLY A 320 28.28 4.47 -7.83
CA GLY A 320 27.87 3.08 -7.96
C GLY A 320 27.65 2.38 -6.60
N VAL A 321 27.40 3.17 -5.54
CA VAL A 321 26.96 2.72 -4.21
C VAL A 321 25.44 2.70 -4.18
N THR A 322 24.86 1.69 -3.56
CA THR A 322 23.42 1.57 -3.37
C THR A 322 22.99 2.38 -2.16
N PHE A 323 22.25 3.44 -2.37
CA PHE A 323 21.70 4.30 -1.31
C PHE A 323 20.32 4.82 -1.66
N GLY A 324 19.63 5.34 -0.65
CA GLY A 324 18.36 6.05 -0.79
C GLY A 324 18.25 7.15 0.25
N PHE A 325 17.16 7.93 0.20
CA PHE A 325 16.94 9.00 1.17
C PHE A 325 15.45 9.14 1.49
N MET A 326 15.16 9.65 2.67
CA MET A 326 13.80 9.83 3.15
C MET A 326 13.20 11.13 2.64
N ASN A 327 12.16 11.02 1.79
CA ASN A 327 11.34 12.16 1.38
C ASN A 327 10.22 12.43 2.40
N LYS A 328 9.85 13.69 2.52
CA LYS A 328 8.56 14.07 3.09
C LYS A 328 7.50 14.04 1.99
N SER A 329 6.22 13.85 2.34
CA SER A 329 5.15 13.75 1.34
C SER A 329 5.02 14.97 0.42
N ASN A 330 5.46 16.15 0.86
CA ASN A 330 5.46 17.38 0.05
C ASN A 330 6.79 17.64 -0.68
N ASP A 331 7.73 16.71 -0.63
CA ASP A 331 8.92 16.73 -1.49
C ASP A 331 8.68 16.06 -2.85
N LEU A 332 7.53 15.34 -2.98
CA LEU A 332 7.08 14.63 -4.17
C LEU A 332 6.09 15.48 -4.97
#